data_771b7f4eadfe0d1866d578ed1f819fd7
#
_entry.id   771b7f4eadfe0d1866d578ed1f819fd7
#
_cell.length_a   1.000
_cell.length_b   1.000
_cell.length_c   1.000
_cell.angle_alpha   90.00
_cell.angle_beta   90.00
_cell.angle_gamma   90.00
#
_symmetry.space_group_name_H-M   'P 1'
#
loop_
_entity.id
_entity.type
_entity.pdbx_description
1 polymer ?
#
loop_
_entity_poly.entity_id
_entity_poly.type
_entity_poly.pdbx_seq_one_letter_code
_entity_poly.pdbx_strand_id
1 'polypeptide(L)'
;MAPIPTHAVIWAEIPVTDMQRSTRFYQTLTGQDLILDETGPNPIMMFATADLKTGVSGHIYPGKPARPGEGPTVHLVMPDKVEAAMERCTAAGGTVVSPVVEIPPGRFAYARDPDGNSISLFEPRA
;
A
#
# COMPACT_ATOMS: atom_id res chain seq x y z
N MET A 1 -15.66 8.87 28.14
CA MET A 1 -15.23 8.11 26.95
C MET A 1 -15.07 9.06 25.79
N ALA A 2 -13.99 8.92 25.04
CA ALA A 2 -13.75 9.79 23.90
C ALA A 2 -14.73 9.51 22.75
N PRO A 3 -15.04 10.49 21.89
CA PRO A 3 -15.86 10.26 20.71
C PRO A 3 -15.20 9.24 19.77
N ILE A 4 -16.03 8.48 19.06
CA ILE A 4 -15.51 7.53 18.05
C ILE A 4 -14.99 8.33 16.85
N PRO A 5 -13.73 8.16 16.45
CA PRO A 5 -13.18 8.91 15.31
C PRO A 5 -13.73 8.40 13.99
N THR A 6 -13.71 9.26 12.96
CA THR A 6 -14.07 8.85 11.60
C THR A 6 -13.09 7.79 11.07
N HIS A 7 -11.80 7.98 11.33
CA HIS A 7 -10.75 7.04 10.91
C HIS A 7 -9.90 6.67 12.11
N ALA A 8 -9.94 5.40 12.50
CA ALA A 8 -9.12 4.91 13.61
C ALA A 8 -7.63 4.89 13.24
N VAL A 9 -7.32 4.64 11.96
CA VAL A 9 -5.97 4.70 11.41
C VAL A 9 -5.95 5.85 10.41
N ILE A 10 -4.99 6.77 10.53
CA ILE A 10 -4.97 7.99 9.70
C ILE A 10 -3.78 8.07 8.75
N TRP A 11 -2.74 7.26 8.94
CA TRP A 11 -1.55 7.30 8.11
C TRP A 11 -0.78 5.99 8.22
N ALA A 12 -0.13 5.58 7.13
CA ALA A 12 0.73 4.39 7.12
C ALA A 12 2.13 4.75 6.64
N GLU A 13 3.16 4.19 7.27
CA GLU A 13 4.55 4.35 6.86
C GLU A 13 5.10 2.98 6.49
N ILE A 14 5.66 2.85 5.29
CA ILE A 14 6.20 1.59 4.79
C ILE A 14 7.71 1.75 4.58
N PRO A 15 8.55 1.09 5.39
CA PRO A 15 10.00 1.17 5.22
C PRO A 15 10.45 0.37 4.00
N VAL A 16 11.32 0.97 3.19
CA VAL A 16 11.85 0.32 1.99
C VAL A 16 13.36 0.52 1.91
N THR A 17 14.06 -0.43 1.29
CA THR A 17 15.53 -0.36 1.19
C THR A 17 15.99 0.35 -0.07
N ASP A 18 15.13 0.46 -1.10
CA ASP A 18 15.45 1.10 -2.38
C ASP A 18 14.24 1.93 -2.82
N MET A 19 14.33 3.24 -2.62
CA MET A 19 13.22 4.17 -2.93
C MET A 19 12.83 4.16 -4.40
N GLN A 20 13.81 4.09 -5.31
CA GLN A 20 13.49 4.08 -6.75
C GLN A 20 12.74 2.82 -7.15
N ARG A 21 13.21 1.67 -6.70
CA ARG A 21 12.57 0.39 -6.98
C ARG A 21 11.16 0.34 -6.40
N SER A 22 11.02 0.75 -5.15
CA SER A 22 9.72 0.69 -4.46
C SER A 22 8.73 1.72 -5.02
N THR A 23 9.20 2.90 -5.41
CA THR A 23 8.35 3.88 -6.09
C THR A 23 7.79 3.30 -7.39
N ARG A 24 8.62 2.67 -8.22
CA ARG A 24 8.17 2.03 -9.46
C ARG A 24 7.18 0.90 -9.17
N PHE A 25 7.47 0.09 -8.15
CA PHE A 25 6.58 -1.01 -7.77
C PHE A 25 5.18 -0.51 -7.42
N TYR A 26 5.10 0.45 -6.50
CA TYR A 26 3.79 0.94 -6.03
C TYR A 26 3.05 1.75 -7.09
N GLN A 27 3.76 2.49 -7.95
CA GLN A 27 3.12 3.18 -9.07
C GLN A 27 2.50 2.20 -10.06
N THR A 28 3.22 1.12 -10.38
CA THR A 28 2.70 0.06 -11.25
C THR A 28 1.50 -0.64 -10.61
N LEU A 29 1.62 -0.96 -9.32
CA LEU A 29 0.57 -1.69 -8.61
C LEU A 29 -0.72 -0.88 -8.51
N THR A 30 -0.61 0.36 -8.05
CA THR A 30 -1.79 1.20 -7.76
C THR A 30 -2.34 1.93 -8.97
N GLY A 31 -1.56 2.03 -10.04
CA GLY A 31 -1.93 2.82 -11.21
C GLY A 31 -1.86 4.33 -10.99
N GLN A 32 -1.22 4.76 -9.90
CA GLN A 32 -1.12 6.17 -9.55
C GLN A 32 0.35 6.57 -9.36
N ASP A 33 0.71 7.79 -9.75
CA ASP A 33 2.02 8.32 -9.43
C ASP A 33 2.12 8.59 -7.93
N LEU A 34 3.26 8.27 -7.33
CA LEU A 34 3.55 8.68 -5.97
C LEU A 34 4.03 10.13 -5.96
N ILE A 35 3.79 10.82 -4.86
CA ILE A 35 4.07 12.26 -4.75
C ILE A 35 5.30 12.44 -3.85
N LEU A 36 6.33 13.09 -4.40
CA LEU A 36 7.54 13.42 -3.63
C LEU A 36 7.23 14.52 -2.61
N ASP A 37 7.62 14.30 -1.37
CA ASP A 37 7.53 15.29 -0.30
C ASP A 37 8.90 15.44 0.35
N GLU A 38 9.46 16.64 0.26
CA GLU A 38 10.77 16.97 0.81
C GLU A 38 10.68 17.95 2.00
N THR A 39 9.47 18.16 2.55
CA THR A 39 9.26 19.13 3.64
C THR A 39 9.79 18.63 4.98
N GLY A 40 9.95 17.33 5.15
CA GLY A 40 10.49 16.74 6.37
C GLY A 40 12.00 16.54 6.30
N PRO A 41 12.60 15.89 7.32
CA PRO A 41 14.05 15.69 7.40
C PRO A 41 14.60 14.78 6.30
N ASN A 42 13.79 13.87 5.78
CA ASN A 42 14.18 12.98 4.68
C ASN A 42 13.09 13.00 3.61
N PRO A 43 13.47 12.87 2.31
CA PRO A 43 12.46 12.74 1.25
C PRO A 43 11.64 11.47 1.42
N ILE A 44 10.33 11.60 1.20
CA ILE A 44 9.39 10.48 1.19
C ILE A 44 8.58 10.49 -0.09
N MET A 45 7.97 9.34 -0.43
CA MET A 45 7.06 9.25 -1.57
C MET A 45 5.67 8.87 -1.04
N MET A 46 4.70 9.76 -1.23
CA MET A 46 3.33 9.58 -0.71
C MET A 46 2.43 8.91 -1.73
N PHE A 47 1.53 8.06 -1.25
CA PHE A 47 0.44 7.53 -2.07
C PHE A 47 -0.55 8.66 -2.36
N ALA A 48 -0.94 8.78 -3.63
CA ALA A 48 -1.92 9.78 -4.04
C ALA A 48 -3.29 9.46 -3.44
N THR A 49 -3.96 10.49 -2.94
CA THR A 49 -5.35 10.40 -2.48
C THR A 49 -6.06 11.66 -2.93
N ALA A 50 -7.38 11.56 -3.17
CA ALA A 50 -8.15 12.65 -3.76
C ALA A 50 -8.16 13.90 -2.86
N ASP A 51 -8.18 13.70 -1.54
CA ASP A 51 -8.21 14.80 -0.58
C ASP A 51 -7.42 14.40 0.67
N LEU A 52 -6.27 15.04 0.89
CA LEU A 52 -5.43 14.76 2.05
C LEU A 52 -6.08 15.15 3.39
N LYS A 53 -7.05 16.07 3.38
CA LYS A 53 -7.73 16.49 4.61
C LYS A 53 -8.74 15.45 5.10
N THR A 54 -9.40 14.75 4.19
CA THR A 54 -10.46 13.80 4.52
C THR A 54 -10.10 12.37 4.18
N GLY A 55 -9.10 12.15 3.31
CA GLY A 55 -8.64 10.83 2.93
C GLY A 55 -7.62 10.27 3.91
N VAL A 56 -7.43 8.96 3.82
CA VAL A 56 -6.37 8.25 4.54
C VAL A 56 -5.35 7.79 3.52
N SER A 57 -4.06 8.03 3.79
CA SER A 57 -2.99 7.66 2.88
C SER A 57 -1.77 7.17 3.67
N GLY A 58 -0.61 7.26 3.09
CA GLY A 58 0.64 6.86 3.67
C GLY A 58 1.79 7.18 2.73
N HIS A 59 2.97 6.74 3.13
CA HIS A 59 4.16 6.96 2.32
C HIS A 59 5.15 5.80 2.48
N ILE A 60 6.04 5.67 1.50
CA ILE A 60 7.24 4.84 1.64
C ILE A 60 8.40 5.75 2.05
N TYR A 61 9.34 5.20 2.80
CA TYR A 61 10.50 5.94 3.28
C TYR A 61 11.72 5.02 3.37
N PRO A 62 12.94 5.58 3.29
CA PRO A 62 14.15 4.76 3.47
C PRO A 62 14.24 4.24 4.90
N GLY A 63 14.11 2.93 5.06
CA GLY A 63 14.09 2.32 6.37
C GLY A 63 14.40 0.83 6.33
N LYS A 64 14.28 0.18 7.48
CA LYS A 64 14.51 -1.25 7.61
C LYS A 64 13.17 -1.98 7.71
N PRO A 65 12.78 -2.74 6.68
CA PRO A 65 11.54 -3.52 6.72
C PRO A 65 11.59 -4.62 7.77
N ALA A 66 10.41 -5.03 8.25
CA ALA A 66 10.29 -6.27 9.01
C ALA A 66 10.64 -7.47 8.12
N ARG A 67 10.89 -8.62 8.74
CA ARG A 67 11.09 -9.84 7.97
C ARG A 67 9.83 -10.20 7.20
N PRO A 68 9.97 -10.84 6.02
CA PRO A 68 8.79 -11.28 5.26
C PRO A 68 7.83 -12.09 6.12
N GLY A 69 6.54 -11.73 6.07
CA GLY A 69 5.51 -12.37 6.88
C GLY A 69 5.35 -11.81 8.28
N GLU A 70 6.15 -10.83 8.67
CA GLU A 70 6.06 -10.16 9.97
C GLU A 70 5.57 -8.72 9.78
N GLY A 71 5.11 -8.11 10.88
CA GLY A 71 4.62 -6.73 10.88
C GLY A 71 3.19 -6.61 10.40
N PRO A 72 2.66 -5.38 10.40
CA PRO A 72 1.29 -5.12 9.94
C PRO A 72 1.12 -5.32 8.45
N THR A 73 -0.12 -5.50 8.00
CA THR A 73 -0.47 -5.52 6.58
C THR A 73 -1.18 -4.22 6.22
N VAL A 74 -0.72 -3.58 5.16
CA VAL A 74 -1.36 -2.36 4.63
C VAL A 74 -2.24 -2.75 3.44
N HIS A 75 -3.55 -2.50 3.56
CA HIS A 75 -4.49 -2.75 2.47
C HIS A 75 -4.52 -1.53 1.56
N LEU A 76 -4.16 -1.72 0.29
CA LEU A 76 -4.13 -0.67 -0.72
C LEU A 76 -5.28 -0.87 -1.69
N VAL A 77 -6.03 0.21 -1.97
CA VAL A 77 -7.13 0.13 -2.94
C VAL A 77 -6.55 -0.03 -4.35
N MET A 78 -7.12 -1.00 -5.08
CA MET A 78 -6.73 -1.22 -6.48
C MET A 78 -7.72 -0.54 -7.41
N PRO A 79 -7.26 -0.08 -8.60
CA PRO A 79 -8.13 0.60 -9.55
C PRO A 79 -9.06 -0.35 -10.32
N ASP A 80 -8.85 -1.66 -10.21
CA ASP A 80 -9.53 -2.67 -11.01
C ASP A 80 -9.71 -3.96 -10.20
N LYS A 81 -9.99 -5.06 -10.88
CA LYS A 81 -10.19 -6.36 -10.23
C LYS A 81 -8.90 -6.86 -9.58
N VAL A 82 -9.05 -7.54 -8.45
CA VAL A 82 -7.93 -8.06 -7.68
C VAL A 82 -7.05 -8.98 -8.54
N GLU A 83 -7.63 -9.76 -9.46
CA GLU A 83 -6.86 -10.66 -10.32
C GLU A 83 -5.88 -9.90 -11.21
N ALA A 84 -6.29 -8.77 -11.77
CA ALA A 84 -5.40 -7.93 -12.57
C ALA A 84 -4.29 -7.31 -11.70
N ALA A 85 -4.63 -6.91 -10.48
CA ALA A 85 -3.65 -6.38 -9.54
C ALA A 85 -2.62 -7.44 -9.14
N MET A 86 -3.05 -8.70 -8.99
CA MET A 86 -2.14 -9.81 -8.69
C MET A 86 -1.11 -9.99 -9.80
N GLU A 87 -1.52 -9.88 -11.05
CA GLU A 87 -0.60 -9.98 -12.19
C GLU A 87 0.41 -8.81 -12.20
N ARG A 88 -0.06 -7.58 -11.95
CA ARG A 88 0.82 -6.42 -11.89
C ARG A 88 1.82 -6.52 -10.73
N CYS A 89 1.37 -7.02 -9.59
CA CYS A 89 2.22 -7.21 -8.41
C CYS A 89 3.40 -8.12 -8.75
N THR A 90 3.12 -9.28 -9.34
CA THR A 90 4.15 -10.24 -9.72
C THR A 90 5.09 -9.66 -10.78
N ALA A 91 4.55 -9.00 -11.79
CA ALA A 91 5.34 -8.41 -12.87
C ALA A 91 6.26 -7.28 -12.37
N ALA A 92 5.83 -6.54 -11.34
CA ALA A 92 6.57 -5.41 -10.80
C ALA A 92 7.59 -5.79 -9.71
N GLY A 93 7.72 -7.07 -9.38
CA GLY A 93 8.72 -7.55 -8.42
C GLY A 93 8.18 -7.88 -7.04
N GLY A 94 6.87 -7.87 -6.86
CA GLY A 94 6.24 -8.33 -5.64
C GLY A 94 5.93 -9.82 -5.66
N THR A 95 5.30 -10.31 -4.60
CA THR A 95 4.93 -11.72 -4.47
C THR A 95 3.51 -11.81 -3.95
N VAL A 96 2.64 -12.52 -4.66
CA VAL A 96 1.28 -12.82 -4.18
C VAL A 96 1.36 -14.04 -3.27
N VAL A 97 0.82 -13.94 -2.04
CA VAL A 97 0.99 -14.98 -1.02
C VAL A 97 -0.32 -15.61 -0.56
N SER A 98 -1.46 -15.22 -1.12
CA SER A 98 -2.74 -15.84 -0.80
C SER A 98 -3.64 -15.92 -2.03
N PRO A 99 -4.66 -16.80 -2.00
CA PRO A 99 -5.75 -16.72 -2.98
C PRO A 99 -6.60 -15.46 -2.70
N VAL A 100 -7.55 -15.20 -3.61
CA VAL A 100 -8.52 -14.14 -3.41
C VAL A 100 -9.43 -14.48 -2.22
N VAL A 101 -9.58 -13.50 -1.32
CA VAL A 101 -10.45 -13.61 -0.14
C VAL A 101 -11.63 -12.66 -0.34
N GLU A 102 -12.84 -13.15 -0.11
CA GLU A 102 -14.04 -12.32 -0.19
C GLU A 102 -14.55 -11.98 1.20
N ILE A 103 -14.83 -10.70 1.41
CA ILE A 103 -15.42 -10.17 2.64
C ILE A 103 -16.52 -9.17 2.26
N PRO A 104 -17.39 -8.76 3.20
CA PRO A 104 -18.48 -7.84 2.83
C PRO A 104 -18.03 -6.56 2.13
N PRO A 105 -16.96 -5.85 2.54
CA PRO A 105 -16.57 -4.61 1.86
C PRO A 105 -15.87 -4.80 0.52
N GLY A 106 -15.45 -6.02 0.16
CA GLY A 106 -14.76 -6.23 -1.12
C GLY A 106 -14.01 -7.54 -1.21
N ARG A 107 -13.05 -7.57 -2.12
CA ARG A 107 -12.21 -8.73 -2.40
C ARG A 107 -10.75 -8.32 -2.32
N PHE A 108 -9.89 -9.20 -1.84
CA PHE A 108 -8.47 -8.87 -1.76
C PHE A 108 -7.60 -10.10 -1.82
N ALA A 109 -6.30 -9.89 -2.05
CA ALA A 109 -5.29 -10.92 -1.90
C ALA A 109 -4.12 -10.36 -1.10
N TYR A 110 -3.54 -11.16 -0.23
CA TYR A 110 -2.31 -10.79 0.46
C TYR A 110 -1.13 -10.90 -0.48
N ALA A 111 -0.20 -9.99 -0.34
CA ALA A 111 1.00 -9.92 -1.17
C ALA A 111 2.15 -9.33 -0.36
N ARG A 112 3.33 -9.31 -0.98
CA ARG A 112 4.52 -8.67 -0.42
C ARG A 112 5.13 -7.76 -1.47
N ASP A 113 5.62 -6.62 -1.03
CA ASP A 113 6.37 -5.72 -1.90
C ASP A 113 7.80 -6.27 -2.12
N PRO A 114 8.64 -5.60 -2.94
CA PRO A 114 10.00 -6.10 -3.19
C PRO A 114 10.88 -6.27 -1.95
N ASP A 115 10.57 -5.57 -0.86
CA ASP A 115 11.29 -5.70 0.42
C ASP A 115 10.68 -6.74 1.34
N GLY A 116 9.56 -7.34 0.97
CA GLY A 116 8.84 -8.30 1.79
C GLY A 116 7.83 -7.69 2.74
N ASN A 117 7.56 -6.38 2.63
CA ASN A 117 6.51 -5.74 3.42
C ASN A 117 5.15 -6.35 3.09
N SER A 118 4.34 -6.61 4.12
CA SER A 118 3.02 -7.19 3.94
C SER A 118 2.03 -6.13 3.44
N ILE A 119 1.43 -6.40 2.29
CA ILE A 119 0.40 -5.54 1.69
C ILE A 119 -0.79 -6.39 1.27
N SER A 120 -1.89 -5.74 0.98
CA SER A 120 -3.07 -6.38 0.41
C SER A 120 -3.53 -5.58 -0.79
N LEU A 121 -3.91 -6.30 -1.82
CA LEU A 121 -4.44 -5.75 -3.06
C LEU A 121 -5.95 -5.77 -2.94
N PHE A 122 -6.56 -4.63 -2.63
CA PHE A 122 -7.97 -4.56 -2.23
C PHE A 122 -8.83 -3.98 -3.35
N GLU A 123 -9.85 -4.75 -3.75
CA GLU A 123 -10.88 -4.32 -4.69
C GLU A 123 -12.15 -4.03 -3.89
N PRO A 124 -12.52 -2.75 -3.70
CA PRO A 124 -13.74 -2.43 -2.96
C PRO A 124 -14.99 -2.92 -3.69
N ARG A 125 -16.01 -3.29 -2.95
CA ARG A 125 -17.31 -3.59 -3.51
C ARG A 125 -17.99 -2.29 -3.93
N ALA A 126 -18.56 -2.32 -5.10
CA ALA A 126 -19.24 -1.13 -5.64
C ALA A 126 -20.54 -0.83 -4.87
#